data_efee7b54a11a25b72415a22c27e2e1ca
#
_entry.id   efee7b54a11a25b72415a22c27e2e1ca
#
_cell.length_a   1.000
_cell.length_b   1.000
_cell.length_c   1.000
_cell.angle_alpha   90.00
_cell.angle_beta   90.00
_cell.angle_gamma   90.00
#
_symmetry.space_group_name_H-M   'P 1'
#
loop_
_entity.id
_entity.type
_entity.pdbx_description
1 polymer ?
#
loop_
_entity_poly.entity_id
_entity_poly.type
_entity_poly.pdbx_seq_one_letter_code
_entity_poly.pdbx_strand_id
1 'polypeptide(L)'
;MLNRYQGNTGRVVRIDDSQPPPRPGAPQGAGMGSAHAPAPVSAGKPPSALQALPFVMEARRLTPAYRLAGRAAHPENTVVTVGDVSIGADFCLIAGPCAVESAYQMDTLSRAVKTAGAQLLRGGVFKPRTSPYTFQGMGEPGVDLLVQAGRSAGLPTV
;
A
#
# COMPACT_ATOMS: atom_id res chain seq x y z
N MET A 1 -12.84 -15.68 11.73
CA MET A 1 -13.59 -14.54 11.14
C MET A 1 -13.45 -14.62 9.63
N LEU A 2 -14.53 -14.80 8.90
CA LEU A 2 -14.54 -14.92 7.44
C LEU A 2 -14.38 -13.53 6.82
N ASN A 3 -13.19 -13.19 6.34
CA ASN A 3 -13.00 -12.01 5.51
C ASN A 3 -13.55 -12.32 4.09
N ARG A 4 -14.74 -11.81 3.80
CA ARG A 4 -15.30 -11.82 2.46
C ARG A 4 -14.79 -10.60 1.71
N TYR A 5 -13.93 -10.81 0.73
CA TYR A 5 -13.64 -9.80 -0.27
C TYR A 5 -14.57 -10.03 -1.46
N GLN A 6 -15.54 -9.18 -1.65
CA GLN A 6 -16.41 -9.18 -2.82
C GLN A 6 -15.82 -8.20 -3.83
N GLY A 7 -14.99 -8.70 -4.75
CA GLY A 7 -14.62 -7.94 -5.94
C GLY A 7 -15.83 -7.86 -6.88
N ASN A 8 -15.86 -6.83 -7.72
CA ASN A 8 -16.94 -6.52 -8.69
C ASN A 8 -17.26 -7.66 -9.68
N THR A 9 -16.59 -8.79 -9.62
CA THR A 9 -16.72 -9.95 -10.52
C THR A 9 -17.43 -11.16 -9.89
N GLY A 10 -17.93 -11.06 -8.67
CA GLY A 10 -18.60 -12.17 -7.96
C GLY A 10 -17.68 -13.34 -7.57
N ARG A 11 -16.37 -13.23 -7.72
CA ARG A 11 -15.41 -14.25 -7.33
C ARG A 11 -15.10 -14.16 -5.84
N VAL A 12 -15.23 -15.26 -5.12
CA VAL A 12 -14.84 -15.37 -3.71
C VAL A 12 -13.47 -16.02 -3.65
N VAL A 13 -12.47 -15.27 -3.20
CA VAL A 13 -11.13 -15.81 -2.91
C VAL A 13 -11.03 -16.01 -1.41
N ARG A 14 -10.76 -17.22 -0.95
CA ARG A 14 -10.50 -17.49 0.46
C ARG A 14 -9.01 -17.54 0.71
N ILE A 15 -8.57 -16.81 1.73
CA ILE A 15 -7.21 -16.86 2.27
C ILE A 15 -7.13 -18.06 3.21
N ASP A 16 -6.06 -18.85 3.09
CA ASP A 16 -5.80 -19.98 3.95
C ASP A 16 -5.34 -19.52 5.34
N ASP A 17 -6.19 -19.69 6.35
CA ASP A 17 -5.90 -19.41 7.76
C ASP A 17 -5.29 -20.64 8.47
N SER A 18 -4.62 -21.54 7.76
CA SER A 18 -4.01 -22.74 8.37
C SER A 18 -2.84 -22.45 9.32
N GLN A 19 -2.40 -21.21 9.42
CA GLN A 19 -1.52 -20.76 10.51
C GLN A 19 -2.34 -20.06 11.60
N PRO A 20 -2.28 -20.49 12.86
CA PRO A 20 -2.91 -19.76 13.94
C PRO A 20 -2.34 -18.35 14.04
N PRO A 21 -3.15 -17.33 14.38
CA PRO A 21 -2.67 -15.98 14.56
C PRO A 21 -1.54 -15.97 15.62
N PRO A 22 -0.51 -15.14 15.47
CA PRO A 22 0.56 -15.04 16.45
C PRO A 22 -0.05 -14.68 17.81
N ARG A 23 0.31 -15.43 18.84
CA ARG A 23 -0.17 -15.18 20.21
C ARG A 23 0.34 -13.80 20.65
N PRO A 24 -0.53 -12.92 21.16
CA PRO A 24 -0.08 -11.66 21.71
C PRO A 24 0.82 -11.95 22.93
N GLY A 25 2.07 -11.51 22.88
CA GLY A 25 2.99 -11.57 24.02
C GLY A 25 4.26 -12.38 23.87
N ALA A 26 4.60 -12.93 22.70
CA ALA A 26 5.91 -13.55 22.52
C ALA A 26 6.99 -12.48 22.24
N PRO A 27 8.12 -12.43 23.00
CA PRO A 27 9.21 -11.50 22.71
C PRO A 27 9.86 -11.86 21.38
N GLN A 28 9.94 -10.87 20.47
CA GLN A 28 10.66 -11.02 19.22
C GLN A 28 12.16 -11.07 19.52
N GLY A 29 12.74 -12.26 19.45
CA GLY A 29 14.19 -12.45 19.51
C GLY A 29 14.82 -11.84 18.25
N ALA A 30 15.78 -10.93 18.48
CA ALA A 30 16.63 -10.37 17.45
C ALA A 30 17.51 -11.48 16.86
N GLY A 31 17.14 -12.00 15.70
CA GLY A 31 17.94 -12.89 14.88
C GLY A 31 18.17 -12.22 13.53
N MET A 32 19.36 -11.66 13.31
CA MET A 32 19.87 -11.35 11.98
C MET A 32 20.04 -12.66 11.20
N GLY A 33 19.01 -13.10 10.52
CA GLY A 33 19.01 -14.24 9.60
C GLY A 33 18.88 -13.72 8.17
N SER A 34 19.89 -14.04 7.36
CA SER A 34 19.90 -13.94 5.90
C SER A 34 18.52 -14.26 5.32
N ALA A 35 17.98 -13.32 4.52
CA ALA A 35 16.72 -13.50 3.81
C ALA A 35 16.88 -14.62 2.76
N HIS A 36 16.64 -15.85 3.18
CA HIS A 36 16.42 -16.96 2.26
C HIS A 36 14.98 -16.81 1.75
N ALA A 37 14.83 -16.58 0.45
CA ALA A 37 13.53 -16.64 -0.18
C ALA A 37 12.92 -18.02 0.10
N PRO A 38 11.69 -18.11 0.64
CA PRO A 38 11.06 -19.39 0.88
C PRO A 38 10.89 -20.11 -0.48
N ALA A 39 11.28 -21.39 -0.51
CA ALA A 39 11.07 -22.25 -1.66
C ALA A 39 9.58 -22.24 -2.08
N PRO A 40 9.26 -22.36 -3.39
CA PRO A 40 7.88 -22.38 -3.85
C PRO A 40 7.16 -23.59 -3.22
N VAL A 41 6.26 -23.30 -2.30
CA VAL A 41 5.40 -24.34 -1.70
C VAL A 41 4.43 -24.79 -2.80
N SER A 42 4.43 -26.08 -3.10
CA SER A 42 3.54 -26.68 -4.11
C SER A 42 2.10 -26.23 -3.87
N ALA A 43 1.47 -25.74 -4.93
CA ALA A 43 0.07 -25.29 -4.90
C ALA A 43 -0.82 -26.50 -4.51
N GLY A 44 -1.16 -26.60 -3.23
CA GLY A 44 -2.04 -27.65 -2.75
C GLY A 44 -3.42 -27.51 -3.39
N LYS A 45 -4.05 -28.67 -3.64
CA LYS A 45 -5.41 -28.75 -4.19
C LYS A 45 -6.37 -27.90 -3.34
N PRO A 46 -7.25 -27.09 -3.93
CA PRO A 46 -8.18 -26.25 -3.16
C PRO A 46 -9.10 -27.12 -2.29
N PRO A 47 -9.56 -26.64 -1.14
CA PRO A 47 -10.47 -27.40 -0.29
C PRO A 47 -11.76 -27.69 -1.06
N SER A 48 -11.97 -28.94 -1.42
CA SER A 48 -13.11 -29.40 -2.24
C SER A 48 -14.48 -29.01 -1.65
N ALA A 49 -14.58 -28.94 -0.34
CA ALA A 49 -15.79 -28.52 0.36
C ALA A 49 -16.22 -27.06 0.07
N LEU A 50 -15.28 -26.16 -0.24
CA LEU A 50 -15.62 -24.78 -0.57
C LEU A 50 -16.07 -24.60 -2.02
N GLN A 51 -15.51 -25.38 -2.94
CA GLN A 51 -15.93 -25.36 -4.35
C GLN A 51 -17.33 -25.95 -4.56
N ALA A 52 -17.80 -26.77 -3.62
CA ALA A 52 -19.13 -27.36 -3.68
C ALA A 52 -20.26 -26.38 -3.26
N LEU A 53 -19.96 -25.22 -2.74
CA LEU A 53 -20.95 -24.24 -2.33
C LEU A 53 -21.54 -23.51 -3.56
N PRO A 54 -22.87 -23.41 -3.70
CA PRO A 54 -23.52 -22.90 -4.91
C PRO A 54 -23.22 -21.44 -5.27
N PHE A 55 -22.71 -20.66 -4.31
CA PHE A 55 -22.34 -19.26 -4.49
C PHE A 55 -20.83 -19.05 -4.66
N VAL A 56 -20.03 -20.12 -4.72
CA VAL A 56 -18.58 -20.08 -4.92
C VAL A 56 -18.27 -20.39 -6.37
N MET A 57 -17.82 -19.42 -7.12
CA MET A 57 -17.37 -19.62 -8.51
C MET A 57 -15.97 -20.23 -8.57
N GLU A 58 -15.09 -19.84 -7.65
CA GLU A 58 -13.72 -20.32 -7.59
C GLU A 58 -13.16 -20.24 -6.16
N ALA A 59 -12.46 -21.28 -5.73
CA ALA A 59 -11.69 -21.30 -4.49
C ALA A 59 -10.24 -21.62 -4.80
N ARG A 60 -9.31 -20.71 -4.46
CA ARG A 60 -7.87 -20.89 -4.64
C ARG A 60 -7.14 -20.73 -3.31
N ARG A 61 -6.14 -21.58 -3.10
CA ARG A 61 -5.19 -21.38 -2.01
C ARG A 61 -4.08 -20.46 -2.47
N LEU A 62 -3.88 -19.33 -1.78
CA LEU A 62 -2.83 -18.37 -2.07
C LEU A 62 -1.73 -18.51 -1.02
N THR A 63 -0.55 -18.92 -1.42
CA THR A 63 0.61 -19.18 -0.54
C THR A 63 1.70 -18.10 -0.50
N PRO A 64 1.87 -17.20 -1.49
CA PRO A 64 2.87 -16.14 -1.42
C PRO A 64 2.58 -15.12 -0.31
N ALA A 65 3.64 -14.52 0.26
CA ALA A 65 3.52 -13.51 1.29
C ALA A 65 2.68 -12.28 0.88
N TYR A 66 2.71 -11.93 -0.43
CA TYR A 66 1.95 -10.84 -1.06
C TYR A 66 0.66 -11.33 -1.74
N ARG A 67 0.09 -12.40 -1.27
CA ARG A 67 -1.03 -13.10 -1.92
C ARG A 67 -2.24 -12.22 -2.26
N LEU A 68 -2.56 -11.23 -1.44
CA LEU A 68 -3.68 -10.31 -1.70
C LEU A 68 -3.37 -9.29 -2.80
N ALA A 69 -2.10 -8.91 -2.95
CA ALA A 69 -1.64 -7.98 -3.99
C ALA A 69 -1.17 -8.68 -5.26
N GLY A 70 -1.06 -10.01 -5.22
CA GLY A 70 -0.57 -10.80 -6.36
C GLY A 70 -1.61 -10.99 -7.45
N ARG A 71 -1.17 -11.13 -8.70
CA ARG A 71 -2.03 -11.37 -9.88
C ARG A 71 -2.89 -12.62 -9.78
N ALA A 72 -2.49 -13.60 -8.96
CA ALA A 72 -3.29 -14.80 -8.71
C ALA A 72 -4.58 -14.49 -7.94
N ALA A 73 -4.57 -13.47 -7.08
CA ALA A 73 -5.75 -13.02 -6.33
C ALA A 73 -6.51 -11.93 -7.08
N HIS A 74 -5.78 -11.05 -7.77
CA HIS A 74 -6.32 -9.89 -8.49
C HIS A 74 -5.65 -9.79 -9.87
N PRO A 75 -6.20 -10.46 -10.90
CA PRO A 75 -5.62 -10.51 -12.24
C PRO A 75 -5.54 -9.15 -12.92
N GLU A 76 -6.51 -8.28 -12.65
CA GLU A 76 -6.63 -6.97 -13.25
C GLU A 76 -5.74 -5.92 -12.54
N ASN A 77 -5.46 -4.83 -13.22
CA ASN A 77 -4.78 -3.70 -12.60
C ASN A 77 -5.68 -3.04 -11.56
N THR A 78 -5.13 -2.76 -10.38
CA THR A 78 -5.80 -1.91 -9.41
C THR A 78 -5.71 -0.47 -9.89
N VAL A 79 -6.85 0.20 -10.02
CA VAL A 79 -6.92 1.62 -10.32
C VAL A 79 -7.46 2.36 -9.10
N VAL A 80 -6.70 3.35 -8.63
CA VAL A 80 -7.10 4.21 -7.51
C VAL A 80 -7.38 5.60 -8.06
N THR A 81 -8.59 6.11 -7.81
CA THR A 81 -8.99 7.45 -8.24
C THR A 81 -8.87 8.43 -7.07
N VAL A 82 -8.16 9.53 -7.29
CA VAL A 82 -7.97 10.62 -6.32
C VAL A 82 -8.33 11.93 -7.01
N GLY A 83 -9.52 12.46 -6.75
CA GLY A 83 -10.08 13.55 -7.55
C GLY A 83 -10.19 13.12 -9.02
N ASP A 84 -9.59 13.90 -9.91
CA ASP A 84 -9.57 13.61 -11.36
C ASP A 84 -8.38 12.75 -11.81
N VAL A 85 -7.54 12.30 -10.86
CA VAL A 85 -6.34 11.50 -11.15
C VAL A 85 -6.60 10.02 -10.97
N SER A 86 -6.33 9.22 -12.01
CA SER A 86 -6.40 7.75 -11.96
C SER A 86 -5.01 7.15 -11.90
N ILE A 87 -4.67 6.52 -10.77
CA ILE A 87 -3.38 5.87 -10.53
C ILE A 87 -3.51 4.40 -10.89
N GLY A 88 -2.67 3.90 -11.79
CA GLY A 88 -2.67 2.50 -12.21
C GLY A 88 -3.38 2.24 -13.55
N ALA A 89 -4.08 3.21 -14.13
CA ALA A 89 -4.60 3.15 -15.49
C ALA A 89 -3.52 3.58 -16.51
N ASP A 90 -2.97 4.78 -16.28
CA ASP A 90 -1.95 5.41 -17.12
C ASP A 90 -0.74 5.82 -16.29
N PHE A 91 0.25 6.44 -16.95
CA PHE A 91 1.40 7.02 -16.26
C PHE A 91 0.94 8.16 -15.34
N CYS A 92 1.30 8.08 -14.07
CA CYS A 92 0.99 9.09 -13.06
C CYS A 92 2.29 9.64 -12.46
N LEU A 93 2.55 10.94 -12.65
CA LEU A 93 3.70 11.62 -12.05
C LEU A 93 3.35 12.14 -10.66
N ILE A 94 3.99 11.57 -9.66
CA ILE A 94 3.90 11.97 -8.26
C ILE A 94 5.24 12.61 -7.88
N ALA A 95 5.26 13.90 -7.60
CA ALA A 95 6.50 14.63 -7.35
C ALA A 95 6.41 15.52 -6.11
N GLY A 96 7.55 15.84 -5.51
CA GLY A 96 7.66 16.69 -4.33
C GLY A 96 8.89 16.35 -3.47
N PRO A 97 9.11 17.06 -2.37
CA PRO A 97 10.31 16.93 -1.56
C PRO A 97 10.35 15.58 -0.81
N CYS A 98 11.54 15.09 -0.51
CA CYS A 98 11.70 13.92 0.35
C CYS A 98 11.16 14.19 1.76
N ALA A 99 11.39 15.40 2.28
CA ALA A 99 10.89 15.85 3.58
C ALA A 99 10.19 17.21 3.45
N VAL A 100 9.10 17.38 4.19
CA VAL A 100 8.49 18.69 4.43
C VAL A 100 9.29 19.36 5.53
N GLU A 101 9.86 20.57 5.25
CA GLU A 101 10.76 21.27 6.15
C GLU A 101 10.30 22.71 6.44
N SER A 102 9.58 23.33 5.52
CA SER A 102 9.05 24.68 5.69
C SER A 102 7.90 24.99 4.74
N ALA A 103 7.10 26.03 5.10
CA ALA A 103 6.05 26.56 4.24
C ALA A 103 6.61 27.11 2.91
N TYR A 104 7.74 27.82 2.97
CA TYR A 104 8.40 28.36 1.78
C TYR A 104 8.83 27.27 0.80
N GLN A 105 9.46 26.20 1.32
CA GLN A 105 9.83 25.04 0.50
C GLN A 105 8.61 24.44 -0.19
N MET A 106 7.54 24.21 0.56
CA MET A 106 6.34 23.58 0.04
C MET A 106 5.63 24.44 -1.00
N ASP A 107 5.51 25.75 -0.78
CA ASP A 107 4.91 26.67 -1.75
C ASP A 107 5.73 26.71 -3.06
N THR A 108 7.04 26.82 -2.96
CA THR A 108 7.93 26.86 -4.12
C THR A 108 7.88 25.56 -4.92
N LEU A 109 8.02 24.43 -4.23
CA LEU A 109 8.08 23.12 -4.89
C LEU A 109 6.74 22.70 -5.46
N SER A 110 5.62 22.97 -4.78
CA SER A 110 4.30 22.61 -5.29
C SER A 110 3.99 23.25 -6.64
N ARG A 111 4.35 24.53 -6.81
CA ARG A 111 4.21 25.25 -8.10
C ARG A 111 5.15 24.69 -9.17
N ALA A 112 6.41 24.42 -8.79
CA ALA A 112 7.39 23.89 -9.73
C ALA A 112 7.00 22.51 -10.25
N VAL A 113 6.58 21.58 -9.38
CA VAL A 113 6.18 20.24 -9.80
C VAL A 113 4.86 20.26 -10.59
N LYS A 114 3.94 21.16 -10.26
CA LYS A 114 2.71 21.39 -11.06
C LYS A 114 3.05 21.81 -12.47
N THR A 115 3.94 22.79 -12.63
CA THR A 115 4.40 23.28 -13.93
C THR A 115 5.13 22.19 -14.71
N ALA A 116 5.84 21.30 -14.02
CA ALA A 116 6.50 20.13 -14.62
C ALA A 116 5.53 18.97 -14.99
N GLY A 117 4.24 19.12 -14.74
CA GLY A 117 3.21 18.14 -15.12
C GLY A 117 2.92 17.08 -14.05
N ALA A 118 3.34 17.30 -12.79
CA ALA A 118 2.93 16.40 -11.72
C ALA A 118 1.41 16.42 -11.51
N GLN A 119 0.86 15.25 -11.24
CA GLN A 119 -0.56 15.04 -10.99
C GLN A 119 -0.86 14.95 -9.49
N LEU A 120 0.13 14.53 -8.68
CA LEU A 120 0.06 14.55 -7.22
C LEU A 120 1.32 15.19 -6.63
N LEU A 121 1.12 15.85 -5.47
CA LEU A 121 2.20 16.39 -4.64
C LEU A 121 2.53 15.40 -3.52
N ARG A 122 3.78 14.98 -3.43
CA ARG A 122 4.24 14.15 -2.31
C ARG A 122 5.08 14.95 -1.32
N GLY A 123 5.03 14.57 -0.02
CA GLY A 123 5.90 15.16 0.99
C GLY A 123 5.98 14.29 2.24
N GLY A 124 7.18 13.82 2.60
CA GLY A 124 7.36 13.02 3.81
C GLY A 124 7.36 13.89 5.07
N VAL A 125 6.36 13.74 5.92
CA VAL A 125 6.21 14.50 7.17
C VAL A 125 6.72 13.75 8.40
N PHE A 126 6.76 12.41 8.32
CA PHE A 126 7.38 11.53 9.31
C PHE A 126 8.58 10.83 8.69
N LYS A 127 9.72 10.84 9.38
CA LYS A 127 10.96 10.20 8.93
C LYS A 127 11.40 9.13 9.90
N PRO A 128 11.19 7.83 9.60
CA PRO A 128 11.73 6.75 10.42
C PRO A 128 13.26 6.81 10.37
N ARG A 129 13.88 7.08 11.51
CA ARG A 129 15.33 7.18 11.66
C ARG A 129 15.81 6.26 12.77
N THR A 130 16.97 5.67 12.56
CA THR A 130 17.60 4.80 13.59
C THR A 130 18.20 5.61 14.73
N SER A 131 18.62 6.84 14.47
CA SER A 131 19.17 7.76 15.50
C SER A 131 18.11 8.75 15.96
N PRO A 132 17.84 8.89 17.25
CA PRO A 132 16.90 9.86 17.79
C PRO A 132 17.38 11.31 17.65
N TYR A 133 18.66 11.54 17.35
CA TYR A 133 19.25 12.88 17.19
C TYR A 133 19.12 13.45 15.78
N THR A 134 18.65 12.65 14.82
CA THR A 134 18.42 13.13 13.46
C THR A 134 17.00 13.68 13.30
N PHE A 135 16.80 14.50 12.26
CA PHE A 135 15.50 15.06 11.95
C PHE A 135 14.46 13.95 11.72
N GLN A 136 13.43 13.91 12.54
CA GLN A 136 12.37 12.88 12.51
C GLN A 136 11.18 13.26 11.60
N GLY A 137 11.26 14.40 10.92
CA GLY A 137 10.16 15.00 10.18
C GLY A 137 9.45 16.09 11.00
N MET A 138 8.59 16.84 10.35
CA MET A 138 7.79 17.88 11.03
C MET A 138 6.57 17.31 11.75
N GLY A 139 6.19 16.06 11.48
CA GLY A 139 4.99 15.47 12.06
C GLY A 139 3.70 16.15 11.58
N GLU A 140 2.70 16.23 12.46
CA GLU A 140 1.38 16.80 12.13
C GLU A 140 1.44 18.23 11.55
N PRO A 141 2.24 19.18 12.05
CA PRO A 141 2.38 20.50 11.40
C PRO A 141 2.85 20.41 9.94
N GLY A 142 3.66 19.41 9.61
CA GLY A 142 4.08 19.15 8.23
C GLY A 142 2.96 18.67 7.33
N VAL A 143 1.97 17.93 7.87
CA VAL A 143 0.77 17.53 7.13
C VAL A 143 -0.01 18.76 6.69
N ASP A 144 -0.23 19.72 7.60
CA ASP A 144 -0.95 20.95 7.31
C ASP A 144 -0.27 21.75 6.19
N LEU A 145 1.06 21.88 6.24
CA LEU A 145 1.85 22.55 5.19
C LEU A 145 1.71 21.84 3.84
N LEU A 146 1.79 20.50 3.82
CA LEU A 146 1.66 19.71 2.61
C LEU A 146 0.26 19.88 1.99
N VAL A 147 -0.79 19.75 2.80
CA VAL A 147 -2.17 19.89 2.35
C VAL A 147 -2.46 21.30 1.84
N GLN A 148 -1.99 22.32 2.55
CA GLN A 148 -2.15 23.71 2.12
C GLN A 148 -1.46 23.98 0.79
N ALA A 149 -0.21 23.54 0.62
CA ALA A 149 0.53 23.68 -0.63
C ALA A 149 -0.14 22.93 -1.79
N GLY A 150 -0.63 21.70 -1.54
CA GLY A 150 -1.38 20.91 -2.52
C GLY A 150 -2.64 21.64 -2.98
N ARG A 151 -3.44 22.15 -2.05
CA ARG A 151 -4.65 22.94 -2.36
C ARG A 151 -4.31 24.18 -3.18
N SER A 152 -3.27 24.93 -2.80
CA SER A 152 -2.85 26.14 -3.51
C SER A 152 -2.37 25.87 -4.94
N ALA A 153 -1.75 24.71 -5.17
CA ALA A 153 -1.27 24.30 -6.49
C ALA A 153 -2.32 23.49 -7.30
N GLY A 154 -3.47 23.15 -6.73
CA GLY A 154 -4.47 22.29 -7.35
C GLY A 154 -3.94 20.87 -7.59
N LEU A 155 -3.21 20.31 -6.58
CA LEU A 155 -2.66 18.97 -6.58
C LEU A 155 -3.18 18.19 -5.38
N PRO A 156 -3.74 16.99 -5.57
CA PRO A 156 -3.94 16.03 -4.48
C PRO A 156 -2.59 15.70 -3.83
N THR A 157 -2.62 15.34 -2.54
CA THR A 157 -1.38 15.10 -1.75
C THR A 157 -1.25 13.63 -1.33
N VAL A 158 -0.01 13.19 -1.18
CA VAL A 158 0.39 11.85 -0.72
C VAL A 158 1.65 11.90 0.15
#